data_00011f4201d3c9218c56dcf77e478d23
#
_entry.id   00011f4201d3c9218c56dcf77e478d23
#
_cell.length_a   1.000
_cell.length_b   1.000
_cell.length_c   1.000
_cell.angle_alpha   90.00
_cell.angle_beta   90.00
_cell.angle_gamma   90.00
#
_symmetry.space_group_name_H-M   'P 1'
#
loop_
_entity.id
_entity.type
_entity.pdbx_description
1 polymer ?
#
loop_
_entity_poly.entity_id
_entity_poly.type
_entity_poly.pdbx_seq_one_letter_code
_entity_poly.pdbx_strand_id
1 'polypeptide(L)'
;MSWPPPKEPGTKLPPQSRQRSATRSPAPGLVAAVLLAAAVAAFSQEKAAAPEAAASPYAGSELCAGCHEDIAKTFDKSAHHRITLKKQWTENACESCHGPGAKHAETNEAKDIRNPAKLTPSEVDRTCLTCHKNQPAQTGRIRGGHFRNEVGCTSCHSIHAEPAKLVSRNASKINEKCASCHTDVWLAFQKPHAHRLPQGAMSCTDCHNPHGGFLPNSMRTANANEPGCFKCHGDKRGPFAFEHAPVRQEGCATCHEPHGSANPRMLTRQEVRYQCLECHSNIGTQSGTVGGVPPAFHDTRSPRYRNCTVCHTKVHGSHVNRALLR
;
A
#
# COMPACT_ATOMS: atom_id res chain seq x y z
N MET A 1 2.35 50.36 6.90
CA MET A 1 2.77 50.03 5.52
C MET A 1 2.06 48.77 5.11
N SER A 2 1.03 48.91 4.31
CA SER A 2 0.15 47.83 3.86
C SER A 2 0.60 47.37 2.47
N TRP A 3 0.86 46.06 2.33
CA TRP A 3 1.28 45.43 1.08
C TRP A 3 0.04 45.07 0.26
N PRO A 4 -0.01 45.33 -1.05
CA PRO A 4 -1.12 44.92 -1.91
C PRO A 4 -1.02 43.43 -2.30
N PRO A 5 -2.16 42.76 -2.59
CA PRO A 5 -2.18 41.37 -3.00
C PRO A 5 -1.70 41.17 -4.46
N PRO A 6 -1.16 39.98 -4.80
CA PRO A 6 -0.72 39.68 -6.17
C PRO A 6 -1.88 39.47 -7.13
N LYS A 7 -1.73 39.98 -8.37
CA LYS A 7 -2.68 39.85 -9.48
C LYS A 7 -2.56 38.46 -10.10
N GLU A 8 -3.69 37.78 -10.31
CA GLU A 8 -3.78 36.54 -11.06
C GLU A 8 -3.59 36.77 -12.57
N PRO A 9 -2.86 35.89 -13.28
CA PRO A 9 -2.78 35.96 -14.74
C PRO A 9 -3.98 35.22 -15.37
N GLY A 10 -4.80 35.97 -16.07
CA GLY A 10 -5.91 35.46 -16.87
C GLY A 10 -5.42 34.65 -18.07
N THR A 11 -5.73 33.40 -18.11
CA THR A 11 -5.55 32.51 -19.27
C THR A 11 -6.77 32.61 -20.19
N LYS A 12 -6.58 33.28 -21.35
CA LYS A 12 -7.54 33.26 -22.47
C LYS A 12 -7.34 31.98 -23.27
N LEU A 13 -8.40 31.17 -23.37
CA LEU A 13 -8.49 30.05 -24.31
C LEU A 13 -8.73 30.56 -25.75
N PRO A 14 -8.08 29.99 -26.79
CA PRO A 14 -8.35 30.34 -28.16
C PRO A 14 -9.65 29.69 -28.69
N PRO A 15 -10.35 30.32 -29.68
CA PRO A 15 -11.60 29.83 -30.20
C PRO A 15 -11.43 28.59 -31.11
N GLN A 16 -12.30 27.60 -30.93
CA GLN A 16 -12.38 26.44 -31.80
C GLN A 16 -13.02 26.80 -33.14
N SER A 17 -12.30 26.59 -34.24
CA SER A 17 -12.78 26.72 -35.61
C SER A 17 -13.64 25.51 -35.99
N ARG A 18 -14.94 25.73 -36.24
CA ARG A 18 -15.85 24.78 -36.88
C ARG A 18 -15.48 24.63 -38.35
N GLN A 19 -14.94 23.50 -38.75
CA GLN A 19 -14.88 23.11 -40.17
C GLN A 19 -16.24 22.55 -40.60
N ARG A 20 -16.89 23.30 -41.51
CA ARG A 20 -18.06 22.84 -42.29
C ARG A 20 -17.55 21.99 -43.48
N SER A 21 -17.93 20.75 -43.54
CA SER A 21 -17.75 19.90 -44.71
C SER A 21 -18.83 20.22 -45.71
N ALA A 22 -18.44 20.69 -46.87
CA ALA A 22 -19.30 20.88 -48.02
C ALA A 22 -19.35 19.60 -48.87
N THR A 23 -20.52 19.00 -48.96
CA THR A 23 -20.83 17.93 -49.88
C THR A 23 -20.97 18.50 -51.30
N ARG A 24 -20.19 18.04 -52.25
CA ARG A 24 -20.41 18.27 -53.69
C ARG A 24 -20.80 16.94 -54.34
N SER A 25 -21.99 16.93 -54.92
CA SER A 25 -22.46 15.90 -55.83
C SER A 25 -21.79 16.02 -57.21
N PRO A 26 -21.45 14.94 -57.89
CA PRO A 26 -21.12 14.97 -59.31
C PRO A 26 -22.36 14.67 -60.16
N ALA A 27 -22.47 15.42 -61.27
CA ALA A 27 -23.41 15.26 -62.36
C ALA A 27 -23.01 14.12 -63.32
N PRO A 28 -23.98 13.61 -64.14
CA PRO A 28 -23.79 12.41 -64.92
C PRO A 28 -23.21 12.70 -66.31
N GLY A 29 -22.44 11.78 -66.86
CA GLY A 29 -21.97 11.87 -68.23
C GLY A 29 -21.32 10.61 -68.78
N LEU A 30 -22.05 9.99 -69.65
CA LEU A 30 -21.70 9.22 -70.84
C LEU A 30 -21.15 7.79 -70.72
N VAL A 31 -22.03 6.94 -71.21
CA VAL A 31 -21.87 5.57 -71.73
C VAL A 31 -20.90 5.56 -72.91
N ALA A 32 -19.93 4.67 -72.92
CA ALA A 32 -19.34 4.14 -74.16
C ALA A 32 -19.06 2.64 -73.97
N ALA A 33 -19.81 1.87 -74.70
CA ALA A 33 -19.64 0.42 -74.83
C ALA A 33 -18.47 0.13 -75.78
N VAL A 34 -17.57 -0.78 -75.33
CA VAL A 34 -16.71 -1.55 -76.27
C VAL A 34 -16.72 -3.00 -75.82
N LEU A 35 -17.38 -3.81 -76.62
CA LEU A 35 -17.26 -5.25 -76.70
C LEU A 35 -15.90 -5.60 -77.28
N LEU A 36 -15.13 -6.50 -76.65
CA LEU A 36 -14.26 -7.43 -77.41
C LEU A 36 -13.80 -8.62 -76.53
N ALA A 37 -14.13 -9.77 -77.03
CA ALA A 37 -13.38 -11.03 -77.14
C ALA A 37 -12.94 -11.73 -75.82
N ALA A 38 -13.59 -12.87 -75.64
CA ALA A 38 -13.19 -13.98 -74.78
C ALA A 38 -11.80 -14.50 -75.11
N ALA A 39 -10.96 -14.58 -74.08
CA ALA A 39 -9.84 -15.52 -74.04
C ALA A 39 -9.95 -16.26 -72.71
N VAL A 40 -10.41 -17.51 -72.79
CA VAL A 40 -10.42 -18.47 -71.70
C VAL A 40 -8.96 -18.90 -71.48
N ALA A 41 -8.27 -18.26 -70.58
CA ALA A 41 -7.05 -18.80 -70.00
C ALA A 41 -7.47 -19.52 -68.71
N ALA A 42 -7.45 -20.84 -68.74
CA ALA A 42 -7.55 -21.67 -67.55
C ALA A 42 -6.30 -21.43 -66.66
N PHE A 43 -6.42 -20.48 -65.76
CA PHE A 43 -5.48 -20.40 -64.65
C PHE A 43 -5.86 -21.51 -63.68
N SER A 44 -5.08 -22.59 -63.64
CA SER A 44 -5.00 -23.47 -62.50
C SER A 44 -4.63 -22.65 -61.29
N GLN A 45 -5.63 -22.28 -60.47
CA GLN A 45 -5.38 -21.76 -59.15
C GLN A 45 -4.79 -22.89 -58.32
N GLU A 46 -3.48 -22.94 -58.31
CA GLU A 46 -2.76 -23.65 -57.25
C GLU A 46 -3.21 -23.07 -55.93
N LYS A 47 -4.02 -23.87 -55.20
CA LYS A 47 -4.53 -23.51 -53.89
C LYS A 47 -3.31 -23.34 -53.00
N ALA A 48 -2.84 -22.10 -52.87
CA ALA A 48 -1.80 -21.77 -51.89
C ALA A 48 -2.25 -22.37 -50.56
N ALA A 49 -1.50 -23.33 -50.01
CA ALA A 49 -1.71 -23.89 -48.73
C ALA A 49 -1.78 -22.70 -47.74
N ALA A 50 -2.89 -22.57 -47.03
CA ALA A 50 -3.01 -21.61 -45.94
C ALA A 50 -1.79 -21.80 -45.03
N PRO A 51 -1.11 -20.72 -44.62
CA PRO A 51 0.01 -20.86 -43.72
C PRO A 51 -0.50 -21.67 -42.51
N GLU A 52 0.18 -22.79 -42.25
CA GLU A 52 -0.07 -23.65 -41.09
C GLU A 52 -0.11 -22.76 -39.86
N ALA A 53 -1.26 -22.66 -39.20
CA ALA A 53 -1.42 -21.79 -38.07
C ALA A 53 -0.36 -22.21 -37.05
N ALA A 54 0.59 -21.32 -36.76
CA ALA A 54 1.65 -21.59 -35.81
C ALA A 54 1.02 -22.13 -34.53
N ALA A 55 1.47 -23.30 -34.07
CA ALA A 55 0.94 -23.97 -32.91
C ALA A 55 0.94 -22.98 -31.73
N SER A 56 -0.16 -22.92 -30.97
CA SER A 56 -0.29 -22.04 -29.83
C SER A 56 0.88 -22.27 -28.86
N PRO A 57 1.58 -21.23 -28.40
CA PRO A 57 2.62 -21.41 -27.38
C PRO A 57 2.05 -21.80 -26.00
N TYR A 58 0.73 -21.72 -25.84
CA TYR A 58 0.02 -22.05 -24.61
C TYR A 58 -0.53 -23.49 -24.64
N ALA A 59 -0.33 -24.19 -23.51
CA ALA A 59 -0.78 -25.57 -23.34
C ALA A 59 -2.22 -25.69 -22.83
N GLY A 60 -2.66 -24.68 -22.05
CA GLY A 60 -3.95 -24.68 -21.39
C GLY A 60 -3.92 -25.27 -19.97
N SER A 61 -4.77 -24.69 -19.11
CA SER A 61 -4.84 -25.07 -17.68
C SER A 61 -5.30 -26.51 -17.45
N GLU A 62 -6.10 -27.07 -18.34
CA GLU A 62 -6.58 -28.44 -18.25
C GLU A 62 -5.42 -29.45 -18.39
N LEU A 63 -4.53 -29.21 -19.37
CA LEU A 63 -3.34 -30.06 -19.53
C LEU A 63 -2.40 -29.93 -18.32
N CYS A 64 -2.23 -28.72 -17.78
CA CYS A 64 -1.45 -28.51 -16.56
C CYS A 64 -2.01 -29.30 -15.38
N ALA A 65 -3.33 -29.29 -15.19
CA ALA A 65 -4.02 -30.00 -14.11
C ALA A 65 -3.85 -31.51 -14.19
N GLY A 66 -3.66 -32.09 -15.39
CA GLY A 66 -3.43 -33.52 -15.58
C GLY A 66 -2.18 -34.02 -14.87
N CYS A 67 -1.11 -33.23 -14.79
CA CYS A 67 0.12 -33.58 -14.07
C CYS A 67 0.23 -32.91 -12.71
N HIS A 68 -0.37 -31.70 -12.53
CA HIS A 68 -0.30 -30.88 -11.32
C HIS A 68 -1.64 -30.83 -10.57
N GLU A 69 -2.27 -32.01 -10.38
CA GLU A 69 -3.64 -32.13 -9.85
C GLU A 69 -3.83 -31.45 -8.48
N ASP A 70 -2.91 -31.64 -7.54
CA ASP A 70 -3.03 -31.06 -6.19
C ASP A 70 -2.94 -29.54 -6.21
N ILE A 71 -2.09 -28.99 -7.09
CA ILE A 71 -1.96 -27.54 -7.28
C ILE A 71 -3.24 -26.99 -7.91
N ALA A 72 -3.79 -27.67 -8.92
CA ALA A 72 -5.03 -27.28 -9.57
C ALA A 72 -6.19 -27.24 -8.57
N LYS A 73 -6.37 -28.28 -7.76
CA LYS A 73 -7.41 -28.35 -6.71
C LYS A 73 -7.32 -27.21 -5.70
N THR A 74 -6.11 -26.78 -5.33
CA THR A 74 -5.94 -25.65 -4.40
C THR A 74 -6.12 -24.32 -5.10
N PHE A 75 -5.70 -24.19 -6.36
CA PHE A 75 -5.91 -23.00 -7.18
C PHE A 75 -7.40 -22.71 -7.40
N ASP A 76 -8.21 -23.74 -7.65
CA ASP A 76 -9.66 -23.58 -7.84
C ASP A 76 -10.37 -22.96 -6.63
N LYS A 77 -9.84 -23.18 -5.44
CA LYS A 77 -10.33 -22.58 -4.19
C LYS A 77 -9.74 -21.17 -3.93
N SER A 78 -8.75 -20.76 -4.71
CA SER A 78 -8.04 -19.49 -4.52
C SER A 78 -8.80 -18.31 -5.12
N ALA A 79 -8.51 -17.10 -4.63
CA ALA A 79 -9.04 -15.87 -5.23
C ALA A 79 -8.56 -15.68 -6.68
N HIS A 80 -7.42 -16.28 -7.04
CA HIS A 80 -6.84 -16.22 -8.39
C HIS A 80 -7.54 -17.13 -9.39
N HIS A 81 -8.36 -18.11 -8.96
CA HIS A 81 -9.23 -18.85 -9.87
C HIS A 81 -10.09 -17.91 -10.74
N ARG A 82 -10.47 -16.72 -10.23
CA ARG A 82 -11.22 -15.70 -10.99
C ARG A 82 -10.49 -15.20 -12.25
N ILE A 83 -9.20 -15.51 -12.43
CA ILE A 83 -8.46 -15.22 -13.67
C ILE A 83 -9.09 -15.98 -14.84
N THR A 84 -9.65 -17.18 -14.62
CA THR A 84 -10.37 -17.95 -15.62
C THR A 84 -11.57 -17.21 -16.21
N LEU A 85 -12.15 -16.24 -15.49
CA LEU A 85 -13.25 -15.40 -15.97
C LEU A 85 -12.79 -14.30 -16.94
N LYS A 86 -11.48 -14.07 -17.08
CA LYS A 86 -10.94 -13.10 -18.03
C LYS A 86 -10.77 -13.74 -19.40
N LYS A 87 -11.42 -13.18 -20.43
CA LYS A 87 -11.44 -13.71 -21.79
C LYS A 87 -10.07 -14.24 -22.29
N GLN A 88 -8.99 -13.51 -22.04
CA GLN A 88 -7.64 -13.88 -22.48
C GLN A 88 -6.99 -15.03 -21.70
N TRP A 89 -7.54 -15.40 -20.54
CA TRP A 89 -7.00 -16.40 -19.62
C TRP A 89 -8.01 -17.50 -19.27
N THR A 90 -9.14 -17.59 -19.99
CA THR A 90 -10.21 -18.55 -19.70
C THR A 90 -9.68 -20.00 -19.65
N GLU A 91 -8.84 -20.35 -20.58
CA GLU A 91 -8.23 -21.69 -20.69
C GLU A 91 -6.79 -21.76 -20.18
N ASN A 92 -6.15 -20.59 -20.01
CA ASN A 92 -4.71 -20.48 -19.76
C ASN A 92 -4.40 -19.79 -18.41
N ALA A 93 -5.22 -19.99 -17.38
CA ALA A 93 -5.07 -19.27 -16.10
C ALA A 93 -3.71 -19.49 -15.42
N CYS A 94 -3.17 -20.73 -15.47
CA CYS A 94 -1.85 -21.05 -14.92
C CYS A 94 -0.74 -20.26 -15.64
N GLU A 95 -0.85 -20.13 -16.94
CA GLU A 95 0.13 -19.48 -17.81
C GLU A 95 0.13 -17.96 -17.70
N SER A 96 -0.89 -17.37 -17.06
CA SER A 96 -0.89 -15.93 -16.72
C SER A 96 0.27 -15.56 -15.79
N CYS A 97 0.73 -16.52 -14.98
CA CYS A 97 1.87 -16.36 -14.07
C CYS A 97 3.11 -17.14 -14.53
N HIS A 98 2.90 -18.36 -15.04
CA HIS A 98 3.98 -19.26 -15.44
C HIS A 98 4.50 -19.03 -16.86
N GLY A 99 3.80 -18.24 -17.67
CA GLY A 99 4.11 -18.05 -19.10
C GLY A 99 3.71 -19.25 -19.95
N PRO A 100 4.00 -19.20 -21.27
CA PRO A 100 3.64 -20.23 -22.22
C PRO A 100 4.17 -21.61 -21.82
N GLY A 101 3.30 -22.60 -21.74
CA GLY A 101 3.60 -23.93 -21.20
C GLY A 101 3.68 -25.05 -22.24
N ALA A 102 3.39 -24.80 -23.52
CA ALA A 102 3.34 -25.88 -24.53
C ALA A 102 4.65 -26.68 -24.58
N LYS A 103 5.79 -25.99 -24.61
CA LYS A 103 7.09 -26.64 -24.64
C LYS A 103 7.36 -27.50 -23.40
N HIS A 104 7.00 -26.98 -22.21
CA HIS A 104 7.12 -27.75 -20.96
C HIS A 104 6.25 -29.01 -20.99
N ALA A 105 5.03 -28.91 -21.50
CA ALA A 105 4.12 -30.03 -21.61
C ALA A 105 4.66 -31.13 -22.55
N GLU A 106 5.43 -30.76 -23.59
CA GLU A 106 6.08 -31.71 -24.49
C GLU A 106 7.35 -32.33 -23.89
N THR A 107 8.19 -31.52 -23.24
CA THR A 107 9.52 -31.96 -22.78
C THR A 107 9.52 -32.48 -21.35
N ASN A 108 8.54 -32.11 -20.53
CA ASN A 108 8.50 -32.27 -19.07
C ASN A 108 9.69 -31.61 -18.33
N GLU A 109 10.44 -30.73 -18.99
CA GLU A 109 11.61 -30.08 -18.43
C GLU A 109 11.25 -28.80 -17.69
N ALA A 110 11.63 -28.68 -16.42
CA ALA A 110 11.36 -27.50 -15.60
C ALA A 110 11.97 -26.19 -16.14
N LYS A 111 12.99 -26.26 -17.00
CA LYS A 111 13.61 -25.09 -17.65
C LYS A 111 12.73 -24.48 -18.75
N ASP A 112 11.80 -25.25 -19.29
CA ASP A 112 10.95 -24.86 -20.43
C ASP A 112 9.68 -24.12 -19.99
N ILE A 113 9.54 -23.85 -18.68
CA ILE A 113 8.47 -23.02 -18.12
C ILE A 113 9.02 -22.07 -17.07
N ARG A 114 8.42 -20.92 -16.94
CA ARG A 114 8.79 -19.94 -15.91
C ARG A 114 8.32 -20.43 -14.53
N ASN A 115 9.25 -20.53 -13.59
CA ASN A 115 8.94 -20.83 -12.19
C ASN A 115 9.10 -19.56 -11.34
N PRO A 116 8.01 -18.93 -10.87
CA PRO A 116 8.07 -17.72 -10.06
C PRO A 116 8.87 -17.88 -8.75
N ALA A 117 9.00 -19.09 -8.22
CA ALA A 117 9.82 -19.33 -7.03
C ALA A 117 11.34 -19.21 -7.27
N LYS A 118 11.77 -19.25 -8.53
CA LYS A 118 13.18 -19.12 -8.95
C LYS A 118 13.50 -17.74 -9.53
N LEU A 119 12.51 -16.86 -9.63
CA LEU A 119 12.66 -15.50 -10.13
C LEU A 119 13.16 -14.57 -9.01
N THR A 120 13.82 -13.50 -9.42
CA THR A 120 14.13 -12.41 -8.50
C THR A 120 12.85 -11.74 -7.98
N PRO A 121 12.87 -11.14 -6.78
CA PRO A 121 11.70 -10.44 -6.24
C PRO A 121 11.11 -9.40 -7.21
N SER A 122 11.94 -8.68 -7.94
CA SER A 122 11.49 -7.69 -8.92
C SER A 122 10.80 -8.30 -10.14
N GLU A 123 11.19 -9.50 -10.56
CA GLU A 123 10.54 -10.23 -11.67
C GLU A 123 9.20 -10.81 -11.23
N VAL A 124 9.13 -11.35 -10.01
CA VAL A 124 7.85 -11.76 -9.39
C VAL A 124 6.90 -10.59 -9.31
N ASP A 125 7.39 -9.46 -8.80
CA ASP A 125 6.59 -8.24 -8.67
C ASP A 125 6.04 -7.76 -10.01
N ARG A 126 6.86 -7.75 -11.07
CA ARG A 126 6.39 -7.41 -12.42
C ARG A 126 5.25 -8.30 -12.87
N THR A 127 5.35 -9.60 -12.61
CA THR A 127 4.28 -10.56 -12.94
C THR A 127 2.98 -10.23 -12.19
N CYS A 128 3.04 -10.00 -10.90
CA CYS A 128 1.86 -9.69 -10.09
C CYS A 128 1.25 -8.32 -10.46
N LEU A 129 2.10 -7.33 -10.71
CA LEU A 129 1.70 -5.96 -11.02
C LEU A 129 1.06 -5.80 -12.41
N THR A 130 1.12 -6.78 -13.30
CA THR A 130 0.33 -6.74 -14.54
C THR A 130 -1.17 -6.57 -14.24
N CYS A 131 -1.65 -7.15 -13.14
CA CYS A 131 -3.03 -7.06 -12.69
C CYS A 131 -3.20 -6.15 -11.46
N HIS A 132 -2.24 -6.12 -10.53
CA HIS A 132 -2.36 -5.46 -9.23
C HIS A 132 -1.85 -4.01 -9.19
N LYS A 133 -1.38 -3.44 -10.30
CA LYS A 133 -0.78 -2.09 -10.36
C LYS A 133 -1.69 -0.94 -9.92
N ASN A 134 -3.01 -1.10 -10.10
CA ASN A 134 -3.98 -0.03 -9.83
C ASN A 134 -4.65 -0.17 -8.45
N GLN A 135 -4.15 -1.03 -7.58
CA GLN A 135 -4.73 -1.17 -6.24
C GLN A 135 -4.24 -0.06 -5.31
N PRO A 136 -5.13 0.64 -4.59
CA PRO A 136 -4.75 1.74 -3.69
C PRO A 136 -3.70 1.33 -2.64
N ALA A 137 -3.76 0.07 -2.16
CA ALA A 137 -2.79 -0.45 -1.20
C ALA A 137 -1.35 -0.51 -1.74
N GLN A 138 -1.15 -0.48 -3.06
CA GLN A 138 0.16 -0.56 -3.72
C GLN A 138 0.77 0.82 -4.04
N THR A 139 0.05 1.90 -3.79
CA THR A 139 0.44 3.27 -4.23
C THR A 139 1.83 3.69 -3.72
N GLY A 140 2.21 3.29 -2.53
CA GLY A 140 3.51 3.62 -1.93
C GLY A 140 4.61 2.57 -2.14
N ARG A 141 4.37 1.51 -2.93
CA ARG A 141 5.22 0.32 -2.98
C ARG A 141 6.70 0.61 -3.23
N ILE A 142 7.02 1.34 -4.28
CA ILE A 142 8.42 1.65 -4.65
C ILE A 142 9.19 2.46 -3.59
N ARG A 143 8.47 3.12 -2.68
CA ARG A 143 9.04 3.86 -1.55
C ARG A 143 9.13 3.03 -0.28
N GLY A 144 8.45 1.89 -0.24
CA GLY A 144 8.41 1.00 0.91
C GLY A 144 9.74 0.31 1.19
N GLY A 145 10.00 0.04 2.46
CA GLY A 145 11.21 -0.68 2.88
C GLY A 145 11.30 -2.08 2.26
N HIS A 146 10.20 -2.79 2.17
CA HIS A 146 10.16 -4.14 1.58
C HIS A 146 10.63 -4.14 0.12
N PHE A 147 10.12 -3.23 -0.70
CA PHE A 147 10.54 -3.13 -2.10
C PHE A 147 12.04 -2.80 -2.23
N ARG A 148 12.53 -1.85 -1.42
CA ARG A 148 13.96 -1.45 -1.45
C ARG A 148 14.91 -2.53 -0.93
N ASN A 149 14.41 -3.46 -0.13
CA ASN A 149 15.18 -4.59 0.39
C ASN A 149 14.80 -5.91 -0.30
N GLU A 150 14.29 -5.84 -1.52
CA GLU A 150 14.01 -6.98 -2.38
C GLU A 150 13.06 -8.02 -1.78
N VAL A 151 12.10 -7.59 -0.95
CA VAL A 151 11.03 -8.44 -0.44
C VAL A 151 9.86 -8.42 -1.43
N GLY A 152 9.75 -9.47 -2.23
CA GLY A 152 8.74 -9.61 -3.27
C GLY A 152 7.37 -10.06 -2.75
N CYS A 153 6.38 -10.07 -3.63
CA CYS A 153 5.00 -10.44 -3.28
C CYS A 153 4.90 -11.84 -2.66
N THR A 154 5.60 -12.82 -3.22
CA THR A 154 5.57 -14.22 -2.77
C THR A 154 6.28 -14.47 -1.44
N SER A 155 7.05 -13.52 -0.93
CA SER A 155 7.61 -13.60 0.42
C SER A 155 6.52 -13.61 1.51
N CYS A 156 5.35 -13.00 1.20
CA CYS A 156 4.22 -12.94 2.11
C CYS A 156 2.97 -13.65 1.59
N HIS A 157 2.76 -13.67 0.27
CA HIS A 157 1.59 -14.23 -0.36
C HIS A 157 1.89 -15.56 -1.05
N SER A 158 1.09 -16.60 -0.77
CA SER A 158 1.09 -17.86 -1.51
C SER A 158 -0.10 -17.88 -2.46
N ILE A 159 0.15 -18.19 -3.73
CA ILE A 159 -0.89 -18.19 -4.77
C ILE A 159 -1.63 -19.53 -4.84
N HIS A 160 -0.92 -20.63 -4.55
CA HIS A 160 -1.45 -21.99 -4.62
C HIS A 160 -2.03 -22.49 -3.30
N ALA A 161 -1.98 -21.68 -2.21
CA ALA A 161 -2.54 -22.08 -0.93
C ALA A 161 -4.05 -21.80 -0.87
N GLU A 162 -4.75 -22.56 -0.04
CA GLU A 162 -6.17 -22.33 0.23
C GLU A 162 -6.43 -20.91 0.77
N PRO A 163 -7.61 -20.32 0.47
CA PRO A 163 -7.93 -18.94 0.89
C PRO A 163 -7.78 -18.71 2.39
N ALA A 164 -8.07 -19.72 3.21
CA ALA A 164 -7.90 -19.65 4.67
C ALA A 164 -6.43 -19.48 5.11
N LYS A 165 -5.48 -19.88 4.26
CA LYS A 165 -4.03 -19.77 4.51
C LYS A 165 -3.42 -18.54 3.82
N LEU A 166 -4.12 -17.94 2.87
CA LEU A 166 -3.55 -16.91 1.98
C LEU A 166 -3.48 -15.52 2.57
N VAL A 167 -4.54 -15.05 3.14
CA VAL A 167 -4.60 -13.74 3.80
C VAL A 167 -5.63 -13.90 4.90
N SER A 168 -5.20 -14.48 5.98
CA SER A 168 -6.03 -14.50 7.16
C SER A 168 -6.31 -13.06 7.56
N ARG A 169 -7.59 -12.71 7.69
CA ARG A 169 -7.98 -11.52 8.47
C ARG A 169 -7.73 -11.74 9.97
N ASN A 170 -7.17 -12.88 10.31
CA ASN A 170 -6.79 -13.23 11.66
C ASN A 170 -5.50 -12.48 12.03
N ALA A 171 -5.61 -11.58 12.97
CA ALA A 171 -4.52 -10.73 13.43
C ALA A 171 -3.29 -11.55 13.88
N SER A 172 -3.48 -12.66 14.58
CA SER A 172 -2.39 -13.51 15.06
C SER A 172 -1.55 -14.07 13.87
N LYS A 173 -2.21 -14.56 12.82
CA LYS A 173 -1.49 -15.09 11.64
C LYS A 173 -0.75 -14.02 10.85
N ILE A 174 -1.32 -12.82 10.77
CA ILE A 174 -0.62 -11.66 10.19
C ILE A 174 0.62 -11.34 11.04
N ASN A 175 0.46 -11.29 12.35
CA ASN A 175 1.54 -10.99 13.27
C ASN A 175 2.66 -12.04 13.22
N GLU A 176 2.33 -13.33 13.21
CA GLU A 176 3.28 -14.44 13.04
C GLU A 176 4.10 -14.29 11.74
N LYS A 177 3.42 -13.92 10.63
CA LYS A 177 4.10 -13.72 9.35
C LYS A 177 5.08 -12.55 9.41
N CYS A 178 4.70 -11.44 10.04
CA CYS A 178 5.60 -10.30 10.21
C CYS A 178 6.75 -10.63 11.17
N ALA A 179 6.45 -11.29 12.28
CA ALA A 179 7.40 -11.67 13.32
C ALA A 179 8.49 -12.64 12.82
N SER A 180 8.22 -13.41 11.76
CA SER A 180 9.22 -14.34 11.19
C SER A 180 10.47 -13.63 10.67
N CYS A 181 10.40 -12.33 10.40
CA CYS A 181 11.54 -11.49 10.00
C CYS A 181 11.78 -10.33 10.97
N HIS A 182 10.71 -9.74 11.55
CA HIS A 182 10.77 -8.62 12.48
C HIS A 182 10.76 -9.10 13.94
N THR A 183 11.75 -9.93 14.30
CA THR A 183 11.85 -10.58 15.61
C THR A 183 12.10 -9.58 16.74
N ASP A 184 12.90 -8.56 16.51
CA ASP A 184 13.20 -7.48 17.45
C ASP A 184 11.95 -6.68 17.83
N VAL A 185 11.15 -6.33 16.82
CA VAL A 185 9.86 -5.65 17.01
C VAL A 185 8.88 -6.57 17.75
N TRP A 186 8.85 -7.86 17.39
CA TRP A 186 7.99 -8.85 18.07
C TRP A 186 8.35 -8.99 19.54
N LEU A 187 9.64 -8.99 19.90
CA LEU A 187 10.12 -9.01 21.27
C LEU A 187 9.71 -7.75 22.04
N ALA A 188 9.65 -6.60 21.38
CA ALA A 188 9.20 -5.37 22.01
C ALA A 188 7.74 -5.47 22.48
N PHE A 189 6.88 -6.18 21.75
CA PHE A 189 5.49 -6.43 22.17
C PHE A 189 5.34 -7.39 23.35
N GLN A 190 6.39 -8.07 23.77
CA GLN A 190 6.40 -8.90 24.97
C GLN A 190 6.66 -8.10 26.26
N LYS A 191 6.99 -6.81 26.16
CA LYS A 191 7.20 -5.94 27.31
C LYS A 191 5.90 -5.71 28.08
N PRO A 192 5.96 -5.34 29.39
CA PRO A 192 4.79 -5.22 30.25
C PRO A 192 3.72 -4.24 29.75
N HIS A 193 4.14 -3.19 29.08
CA HIS A 193 3.26 -2.15 28.54
C HIS A 193 3.36 -2.11 27.02
N ALA A 194 2.47 -2.81 26.34
CA ALA A 194 2.45 -2.93 24.88
C ALA A 194 1.00 -3.03 24.39
N HIS A 195 0.81 -2.74 23.11
CA HIS A 195 -0.43 -3.10 22.43
C HIS A 195 -0.59 -4.61 22.36
N ARG A 196 -1.84 -5.11 22.39
CA ARG A 196 -2.17 -6.54 22.52
C ARG A 196 -2.07 -7.31 21.19
N LEU A 197 -0.97 -7.15 20.46
CA LEU A 197 -0.71 -7.90 19.23
C LEU A 197 -0.47 -9.39 19.50
N PRO A 198 0.32 -9.80 20.53
CA PRO A 198 0.51 -11.21 20.85
C PRO A 198 -0.80 -11.95 21.18
N GLN A 199 -1.78 -11.24 21.70
CA GLN A 199 -3.11 -11.79 22.01
C GLN A 199 -4.07 -11.73 20.81
N GLY A 200 -3.64 -11.24 19.64
CA GLY A 200 -4.47 -11.16 18.45
C GLY A 200 -5.54 -10.07 18.44
N ALA A 201 -5.51 -9.14 19.42
CA ALA A 201 -6.46 -8.03 19.46
C ALA A 201 -6.20 -6.97 18.37
N MET A 202 -4.98 -6.91 17.86
CA MET A 202 -4.52 -6.02 16.80
C MET A 202 -3.53 -6.74 15.90
N SER A 203 -3.35 -6.24 14.70
CA SER A 203 -2.34 -6.69 13.76
C SER A 203 -1.33 -5.60 13.42
N CYS A 204 -0.16 -5.99 12.97
CA CYS A 204 0.86 -5.07 12.45
C CYS A 204 0.28 -4.18 11.33
N THR A 205 -0.64 -4.73 10.54
CA THR A 205 -1.27 -4.02 9.42
C THR A 205 -2.33 -3.00 9.82
N ASP A 206 -2.72 -2.93 11.09
CA ASP A 206 -3.61 -1.86 11.56
C ASP A 206 -2.88 -0.52 11.60
N CYS A 207 -1.56 -0.55 11.85
CA CYS A 207 -0.70 0.63 11.90
C CYS A 207 0.18 0.79 10.65
N HIS A 208 0.65 -0.31 10.04
CA HIS A 208 1.57 -0.30 8.91
C HIS A 208 0.91 -0.78 7.61
N ASN A 209 1.33 -0.21 6.47
CA ASN A 209 1.03 -0.76 5.17
C ASN A 209 2.25 -1.56 4.66
N PRO A 210 2.22 -2.91 4.65
CA PRO A 210 3.35 -3.72 4.22
C PRO A 210 3.70 -3.54 2.74
N HIS A 211 2.76 -3.05 1.93
CA HIS A 211 3.02 -2.71 0.53
C HIS A 211 3.74 -1.38 0.33
N GLY A 212 4.04 -0.66 1.42
CA GLY A 212 4.67 0.64 1.37
C GLY A 212 3.69 1.80 1.53
N GLY A 213 4.22 2.95 1.85
CA GLY A 213 3.46 4.19 2.08
C GLY A 213 4.33 5.42 1.93
N PHE A 214 3.71 6.59 2.09
CA PHE A 214 4.41 7.88 1.97
C PHE A 214 4.95 8.38 3.32
N LEU A 215 4.43 7.86 4.43
CA LEU A 215 4.92 8.18 5.76
C LEU A 215 6.12 7.30 6.15
N PRO A 216 6.98 7.76 7.06
CA PRO A 216 8.06 6.94 7.62
C PRO A 216 7.53 5.58 8.09
N ASN A 217 8.35 4.54 7.92
CA ASN A 217 8.01 3.15 8.28
C ASN A 217 6.67 2.66 7.69
N SER A 218 6.24 3.24 6.57
CA SER A 218 4.98 2.92 5.91
C SER A 218 3.77 2.99 6.84
N MET A 219 3.76 3.95 7.75
CA MET A 219 2.64 4.17 8.67
C MET A 219 1.35 4.50 7.92
N ARG A 220 0.24 3.96 8.40
CA ARG A 220 -1.10 4.35 7.94
C ARG A 220 -1.53 5.66 8.58
N THR A 221 -2.38 6.40 7.88
CA THR A 221 -3.04 7.60 8.41
C THR A 221 -4.45 7.29 8.89
N ALA A 222 -4.96 8.08 9.81
CA ALA A 222 -6.37 8.06 10.19
C ALA A 222 -7.21 8.77 9.12
N ASN A 223 -6.77 9.96 8.73
CA ASN A 223 -7.25 10.75 7.60
C ASN A 223 -6.04 11.18 6.77
N ALA A 224 -6.22 11.97 5.72
CA ALA A 224 -5.17 12.30 4.75
C ALA A 224 -3.82 12.71 5.38
N ASN A 225 -3.83 13.45 6.50
CA ASN A 225 -2.62 13.99 7.12
C ASN A 225 -2.53 13.69 8.64
N GLU A 226 -3.34 12.80 9.18
CA GLU A 226 -3.37 12.53 10.61
C GLU A 226 -2.73 11.17 10.94
N PRO A 227 -2.00 11.06 12.05
CA PRO A 227 -1.43 9.81 12.51
C PRO A 227 -2.49 8.70 12.63
N GLY A 228 -2.14 7.48 12.23
CA GLY A 228 -3.01 6.31 12.31
C GLY A 228 -3.48 5.98 13.73
N CYS A 229 -2.76 6.45 14.74
CA CYS A 229 -3.09 6.32 16.16
C CYS A 229 -4.50 6.84 16.48
N PHE A 230 -4.92 7.91 15.84
CA PHE A 230 -6.23 8.53 16.07
C PHE A 230 -7.43 7.70 15.59
N LYS A 231 -7.22 6.59 14.90
CA LYS A 231 -8.31 5.64 14.61
C LYS A 231 -8.90 5.03 15.87
N CYS A 232 -8.06 4.79 16.88
CA CYS A 232 -8.44 4.21 18.15
C CYS A 232 -8.37 5.22 19.30
N HIS A 233 -7.40 6.15 19.26
CA HIS A 233 -7.17 7.17 20.27
C HIS A 233 -7.80 8.52 19.86
N GLY A 234 -9.08 8.50 19.46
CA GLY A 234 -9.80 9.68 19.01
C GLY A 234 -9.93 10.79 20.05
N ASP A 235 -9.91 10.42 21.34
CA ASP A 235 -9.93 11.34 22.47
C ASP A 235 -8.64 12.18 22.61
N LYS A 236 -7.56 11.79 21.93
CA LYS A 236 -6.28 12.54 21.88
C LYS A 236 -6.14 13.40 20.62
N ARG A 237 -7.13 13.35 19.72
CA ARG A 237 -7.07 14.01 18.41
C ARG A 237 -7.29 15.52 18.49
N GLY A 238 -8.18 15.97 19.35
CA GLY A 238 -8.68 17.36 19.35
C GLY A 238 -9.71 17.61 18.22
N PRO A 239 -9.85 18.86 17.73
CA PRO A 239 -9.07 20.03 18.13
C PRO A 239 -9.31 20.45 19.57
N PHE A 240 -8.27 20.89 20.25
CA PHE A 240 -8.37 21.41 21.61
C PHE A 240 -8.25 22.94 21.60
N ALA A 241 -8.88 23.63 22.56
CA ALA A 241 -8.71 25.07 22.71
C ALA A 241 -7.25 25.44 23.05
N PHE A 242 -6.59 24.56 23.80
CA PHE A 242 -5.18 24.66 24.14
C PHE A 242 -4.48 23.35 23.79
N GLU A 243 -3.74 23.35 22.69
CA GLU A 243 -3.02 22.18 22.20
C GLU A 243 -1.61 22.11 22.80
N HIS A 244 -1.13 20.89 23.01
CA HIS A 244 0.28 20.65 23.29
C HIS A 244 1.01 20.43 21.97
N ALA A 245 1.84 21.38 21.57
CA ALA A 245 2.45 21.46 20.25
C ALA A 245 3.16 20.15 19.81
N PRO A 246 3.94 19.44 20.65
CA PRO A 246 4.60 18.19 20.27
C PRO A 246 3.64 17.11 19.76
N VAL A 247 2.41 17.05 20.26
CA VAL A 247 1.41 16.07 19.80
C VAL A 247 1.07 16.25 18.32
N ARG A 248 1.08 17.52 17.84
CA ARG A 248 0.79 17.86 16.45
C ARG A 248 2.03 17.89 15.56
N GLN A 249 3.14 18.36 16.06
CA GLN A 249 4.33 18.63 15.27
C GLN A 249 5.27 17.42 15.20
N GLU A 250 5.51 16.77 16.33
CA GLU A 250 6.49 15.70 16.47
C GLU A 250 5.85 14.31 16.51
N GLY A 251 4.60 14.22 16.91
CA GLY A 251 3.80 13.02 16.92
C GLY A 251 3.91 12.18 18.20
N CYS A 252 3.13 11.10 18.23
CA CYS A 252 2.93 10.28 19.44
C CYS A 252 4.22 9.57 19.86
N ALA A 253 5.05 9.15 18.89
CA ALA A 253 6.26 8.36 19.15
C ALA A 253 7.39 9.16 19.83
N THR A 254 7.30 10.48 19.92
CA THR A 254 8.21 11.32 20.70
C THR A 254 8.16 10.97 22.19
N CYS A 255 6.99 10.60 22.68
CA CYS A 255 6.79 10.26 24.11
C CYS A 255 6.47 8.79 24.33
N HIS A 256 5.96 8.07 23.33
CA HIS A 256 5.49 6.70 23.45
C HIS A 256 6.26 5.73 22.55
N GLU A 257 6.51 4.52 23.08
CA GLU A 257 7.04 3.38 22.34
C GLU A 257 5.88 2.47 21.89
N PRO A 258 5.34 2.64 20.66
CA PRO A 258 4.10 1.99 20.27
C PRO A 258 4.20 0.45 20.18
N HIS A 259 5.41 -0.09 20.03
CA HIS A 259 5.65 -1.53 20.02
C HIS A 259 5.76 -2.13 21.44
N GLY A 260 5.98 -1.29 22.44
CA GLY A 260 6.01 -1.71 23.85
C GLY A 260 7.21 -1.17 24.62
N SER A 261 6.96 -0.91 25.90
CA SER A 261 7.93 -0.34 26.83
C SER A 261 7.90 -1.07 28.17
N ALA A 262 8.99 -1.03 28.90
CA ALA A 262 9.01 -1.40 30.31
C ALA A 262 8.26 -0.37 31.18
N ASN A 263 8.04 0.82 30.66
CA ASN A 263 7.47 1.94 31.39
C ASN A 263 5.94 2.01 31.23
N PRO A 264 5.19 2.38 32.28
CA PRO A 264 3.75 2.55 32.21
C PRO A 264 3.33 3.49 31.06
N ARG A 265 2.15 3.20 30.48
CA ARG A 265 1.61 3.96 29.33
C ARG A 265 2.52 3.94 28.09
N MET A 266 3.41 2.96 28.00
CA MET A 266 4.41 2.84 26.90
C MET A 266 5.30 4.08 26.76
N LEU A 267 5.65 4.76 27.86
CA LEU A 267 6.52 5.92 27.80
C LEU A 267 7.95 5.53 27.44
N THR A 268 8.64 6.42 26.72
CA THR A 268 10.07 6.24 26.35
C THR A 268 10.98 6.39 27.58
N ARG A 269 10.54 7.13 28.61
CA ARG A 269 11.29 7.36 29.85
C ARG A 269 10.58 6.71 31.04
N GLN A 270 11.39 6.20 31.97
CA GLN A 270 10.88 5.55 33.17
C GLN A 270 10.12 6.52 34.09
N GLU A 271 10.66 7.71 34.31
CA GLU A 271 10.00 8.74 35.09
C GLU A 271 9.41 9.82 34.18
N VAL A 272 8.16 10.18 34.42
CA VAL A 272 7.42 11.20 33.67
C VAL A 272 8.17 12.54 33.63
N ARG A 273 8.84 12.92 34.73
CA ARG A 273 9.59 14.18 34.75
C ARG A 273 10.70 14.22 33.69
N TYR A 274 11.42 13.12 33.46
CA TYR A 274 12.48 13.11 32.46
C TYR A 274 11.92 13.22 31.05
N GLN A 275 10.74 12.63 30.80
CA GLN A 275 10.04 12.81 29.56
C GLN A 275 9.68 14.27 29.28
N CYS A 276 9.24 14.99 30.31
CA CYS A 276 8.86 16.40 30.16
C CYS A 276 10.09 17.31 30.08
N LEU A 277 11.11 17.04 30.90
CA LEU A 277 12.32 17.87 30.97
C LEU A 277 13.22 17.79 29.74
N GLU A 278 13.01 16.84 28.82
CA GLU A 278 13.68 16.84 27.50
C GLU A 278 13.42 18.12 26.70
N CYS A 279 12.22 18.68 26.83
CA CYS A 279 11.83 19.92 26.17
C CYS A 279 11.63 21.09 27.15
N HIS A 280 11.16 20.82 28.36
CA HIS A 280 10.88 21.82 29.40
C HIS A 280 12.06 21.99 30.36
N SER A 281 13.27 22.05 29.85
CA SER A 281 14.51 22.19 30.64
C SER A 281 14.61 23.53 31.39
N ASN A 282 13.84 24.53 30.98
CA ASN A 282 13.81 25.86 31.57
C ASN A 282 12.84 26.02 32.75
N ILE A 283 12.23 24.93 33.25
CA ILE A 283 11.46 24.93 34.47
C ILE A 283 12.43 25.01 35.65
N GLY A 284 12.81 26.25 35.97
CA GLY A 284 13.75 26.52 37.03
C GLY A 284 13.14 26.49 38.44
N THR A 285 14.02 26.42 39.43
CA THR A 285 13.69 26.58 40.84
C THR A 285 13.39 28.05 41.18
N GLN A 286 13.65 28.95 40.25
CA GLN A 286 13.36 30.39 40.39
C GLN A 286 12.20 30.78 39.46
N SER A 287 11.48 31.83 39.85
CA SER A 287 10.30 32.37 39.18
C SER A 287 10.54 32.76 37.72
N GLY A 288 10.52 31.80 36.87
CA GLY A 288 10.56 32.00 35.42
C GLY A 288 9.19 31.74 34.81
N THR A 289 8.74 32.66 33.99
CA THR A 289 7.46 32.57 33.31
C THR A 289 7.50 31.54 32.18
N VAL A 290 6.89 30.38 32.38
CA VAL A 290 6.44 29.58 31.24
C VAL A 290 5.03 30.03 30.90
N GLY A 291 4.92 30.84 29.84
CA GLY A 291 3.65 31.14 29.23
C GLY A 291 2.76 32.19 29.92
N GLY A 292 3.31 33.18 30.60
CA GLY A 292 2.55 34.35 31.03
C GLY A 292 1.52 34.17 32.12
N VAL A 293 1.48 33.03 32.77
CA VAL A 293 0.73 32.78 34.01
C VAL A 293 1.69 33.04 35.17
N PRO A 294 1.23 33.51 36.37
CA PRO A 294 2.10 33.68 37.51
C PRO A 294 3.02 32.46 37.68
N PRO A 295 4.35 32.67 37.86
CA PRO A 295 5.29 31.58 37.84
C PRO A 295 4.93 30.56 38.93
N ALA A 296 4.57 29.34 38.49
CA ALA A 296 4.43 28.25 39.43
C ALA A 296 5.85 27.79 39.79
N PHE A 297 6.21 27.93 41.05
CA PHE A 297 7.44 27.40 41.56
C PHE A 297 7.42 25.88 41.53
N HIS A 298 8.27 25.24 40.71
CA HIS A 298 8.42 23.81 40.59
C HIS A 298 9.82 23.37 41.05
N ASP A 299 9.97 23.08 42.35
CA ASP A 299 11.18 22.40 42.80
C ASP A 299 11.14 20.92 42.40
N THR A 300 11.79 20.62 41.27
CA THR A 300 11.84 19.25 40.71
C THR A 300 12.57 18.26 41.60
N ARG A 301 13.27 18.68 42.67
CA ARG A 301 13.86 17.84 43.68
C ARG A 301 12.80 17.31 44.65
N SER A 302 11.73 18.08 44.87
CA SER A 302 10.64 17.70 45.75
C SER A 302 9.83 16.54 45.16
N PRO A 303 9.48 15.52 45.93
CA PRO A 303 8.61 14.41 45.49
C PRO A 303 7.29 14.89 44.90
N ARG A 304 6.77 16.04 45.39
CA ARG A 304 5.51 16.64 44.92
C ARG A 304 5.53 16.97 43.39
N TYR A 305 6.70 17.37 42.89
CA TYR A 305 6.85 17.83 41.49
C TYR A 305 7.55 16.82 40.59
N ARG A 306 7.79 15.58 41.08
CA ARG A 306 8.43 14.54 40.25
C ARG A 306 7.54 13.97 39.16
N ASN A 307 6.22 14.00 39.33
CA ASN A 307 5.26 13.51 38.36
C ASN A 307 4.40 14.67 37.87
N CYS A 308 4.82 15.24 36.74
CA CYS A 308 4.16 16.41 36.15
C CYS A 308 2.69 16.14 35.79
N THR A 309 2.36 14.91 35.41
CA THR A 309 0.99 14.53 34.99
C THR A 309 0.00 14.36 36.16
N VAL A 310 0.42 14.47 37.41
CA VAL A 310 -0.50 14.54 38.55
C VAL A 310 -1.31 15.84 38.52
N CYS A 311 -0.69 16.94 38.08
CA CYS A 311 -1.33 18.24 37.92
C CYS A 311 -1.66 18.53 36.46
N HIS A 312 -0.72 18.34 35.53
CA HIS A 312 -0.90 18.53 34.11
C HIS A 312 -1.56 17.30 33.48
N THR A 313 -2.85 17.10 33.78
CA THR A 313 -3.58 15.86 33.42
C THR A 313 -3.94 15.80 31.95
N LYS A 314 -3.93 16.92 31.24
CA LYS A 314 -4.37 17.05 29.83
C LYS A 314 -3.21 17.31 28.89
N VAL A 315 -2.12 16.57 29.04
CA VAL A 315 -0.89 16.73 28.25
C VAL A 315 -1.06 16.60 26.73
N HIS A 316 -2.16 16.01 26.26
CA HIS A 316 -2.45 15.91 24.82
C HIS A 316 -3.24 17.13 24.29
N GLY A 317 -3.80 17.94 25.18
CA GLY A 317 -4.59 19.13 24.89
C GLY A 317 -5.73 19.31 25.87
N SER A 318 -6.15 20.57 26.09
CA SER A 318 -7.23 20.95 27.00
C SER A 318 -8.20 21.91 26.33
N HIS A 319 -9.48 21.81 26.68
CA HIS A 319 -10.48 22.78 26.26
C HIS A 319 -10.62 23.98 27.22
N VAL A 320 -10.08 23.85 28.42
CA VAL A 320 -10.38 24.81 29.48
C VAL A 320 -9.16 25.45 30.13
N ASN A 321 -7.96 24.88 29.98
CA ASN A 321 -6.80 25.37 30.70
C ASN A 321 -5.52 25.34 29.84
N ARG A 322 -4.91 26.52 29.70
CA ARG A 322 -3.67 26.68 28.90
C ARG A 322 -2.47 25.92 29.46
N ALA A 323 -2.42 25.74 30.79
CA ALA A 323 -1.36 24.95 31.42
C ALA A 323 -1.67 23.44 31.42
N LEU A 324 -2.69 23.01 30.70
CA LEU A 324 -3.09 21.60 30.53
C LEU A 324 -3.43 20.87 31.87
N LEU A 325 -3.92 21.63 32.86
CA LEU A 325 -4.22 21.08 34.18
C LEU A 325 -5.51 20.28 34.21
N ARG A 326 -6.49 20.58 33.33
CA ARG A 326 -7.81 19.93 33.23
C ARG A 326 -8.26 19.80 31.78
#